data_4b2e48d0de4e0049778e43c5a22106ae
#
_entry.id   4b2e48d0de4e0049778e43c5a22106ae
#
_cell.length_a   1.000
_cell.length_b   1.000
_cell.length_c   1.000
_cell.angle_alpha   90.00
_cell.angle_beta   90.00
_cell.angle_gamma   90.00
#
_symmetry.space_group_name_H-M   'P 1'
#
loop_
_entity.id
_entity.type
_entity.pdbx_description
1 polymer ?
#
loop_
_entity_poly.entity_id
_entity_poly.type
_entity_poly.pdbx_seq_one_letter_code
_entity_poly.pdbx_strand_id
1 'polypeptide(L)'
;MPDPRTQIVADAYDAMGETFAAWREGFVGDPRREWEDDLVSRLEDGARVLDLGCGGGSPETRRLAQRFAVTGVDISPRQVERARVAIPEAEFVCADFTELELPRSSFEAVASFVVFNHVPRELLVPLLGRIHGWLVPGGWLLSAFGASDNPGWTGEWLGAETFFAGFPPEVNSRLVREAEFTIERDEVVVYESPDGPERFQWVLAQA
;
A
#
# COMPACT_ATOMS: atom_id res chain seq x y z
N MET A 1 12.60 -17.05 -8.05
CA MET A 1 11.93 -16.41 -9.21
C MET A 1 10.75 -15.64 -8.66
N PRO A 2 10.50 -14.42 -9.15
CA PRO A 2 9.32 -13.64 -8.74
C PRO A 2 8.04 -14.48 -8.86
N ASP A 3 7.08 -14.21 -8.00
CA ASP A 3 5.78 -14.88 -8.07
C ASP A 3 5.06 -14.44 -9.36
N PRO A 4 4.54 -15.37 -10.19
CA PRO A 4 3.90 -14.99 -11.46
C PRO A 4 2.67 -14.09 -11.25
N ARG A 5 2.03 -14.13 -10.08
CA ARG A 5 0.87 -13.26 -9.76
C ARG A 5 1.29 -11.80 -9.56
N THR A 6 2.48 -11.54 -9.03
CA THR A 6 2.98 -10.15 -8.91
C THR A 6 3.31 -9.58 -10.29
N GLN A 7 3.77 -10.41 -11.24
CA GLN A 7 3.96 -9.98 -12.63
C GLN A 7 2.63 -9.63 -13.31
N ILE A 8 1.56 -10.42 -13.09
CA ILE A 8 0.21 -10.09 -13.59
C ILE A 8 -0.21 -8.69 -13.08
N VAL A 9 0.03 -8.38 -11.80
CA VAL A 9 -0.28 -7.05 -11.24
C VAL A 9 0.55 -5.96 -11.90
N ALA A 10 1.85 -6.17 -12.11
CA ALA A 10 2.73 -5.20 -12.79
C ALA A 10 2.23 -4.89 -14.20
N ASP A 11 1.93 -5.91 -14.99
CA ASP A 11 1.45 -5.80 -16.37
C ASP A 11 0.08 -5.08 -16.41
N ALA A 12 -0.80 -5.38 -15.44
CA ALA A 12 -2.10 -4.74 -15.30
C ALA A 12 -1.98 -3.22 -15.06
N TYR A 13 -1.18 -2.80 -14.09
CA TYR A 13 -1.01 -1.37 -13.79
C TYR A 13 -0.23 -0.63 -14.88
N ASP A 14 0.66 -1.30 -15.60
CA ASP A 14 1.25 -0.75 -16.83
C ASP A 14 0.19 -0.54 -17.93
N ALA A 15 -0.74 -1.47 -18.10
CA ALA A 15 -1.79 -1.39 -19.11
C ALA A 15 -2.89 -0.38 -18.77
N MET A 16 -3.38 -0.38 -17.52
CA MET A 16 -4.47 0.49 -17.06
C MET A 16 -4.10 1.97 -17.15
N GLY A 17 -2.86 2.31 -16.83
CA GLY A 17 -2.35 3.67 -17.01
C GLY A 17 -3.23 4.75 -16.35
N GLU A 18 -3.82 5.62 -17.16
CA GLU A 18 -4.68 6.72 -16.70
C GLU A 18 -6.09 6.26 -16.33
N THR A 19 -6.53 5.10 -16.82
CA THR A 19 -7.86 4.54 -16.52
C THR A 19 -8.03 4.33 -15.02
N PHE A 20 -7.00 3.82 -14.34
CA PHE A 20 -7.01 3.65 -12.89
C PHE A 20 -7.12 4.98 -12.13
N ALA A 21 -6.37 6.01 -12.57
CA ALA A 21 -6.45 7.34 -11.96
C ALA A 21 -7.84 7.95 -12.11
N ALA A 22 -8.42 7.88 -13.31
CA ALA A 22 -9.78 8.37 -13.60
C ALA A 22 -10.84 7.58 -12.80
N TRP A 23 -10.68 6.27 -12.66
CA TRP A 23 -11.57 5.44 -11.85
C TRP A 23 -11.56 5.86 -10.37
N ARG A 24 -10.38 6.16 -9.81
CA ARG A 24 -10.25 6.67 -8.44
C ARG A 24 -10.94 8.02 -8.20
N GLU A 25 -11.01 8.90 -9.21
CA GLU A 25 -11.71 10.19 -9.08
C GLU A 25 -13.22 10.02 -8.78
N GLY A 26 -13.80 8.88 -9.11
CA GLY A 26 -15.19 8.54 -8.81
C GLY A 26 -15.48 8.07 -7.39
N PHE A 27 -14.48 8.00 -6.50
CA PHE A 27 -14.68 7.53 -5.13
C PHE A 27 -15.43 8.56 -4.28
N VAL A 28 -16.39 8.07 -3.47
CA VAL A 28 -17.14 8.89 -2.53
C VAL A 28 -16.99 8.30 -1.13
N GLY A 29 -16.55 9.13 -0.18
CA GLY A 29 -16.31 8.68 1.20
C GLY A 29 -14.99 7.92 1.38
N ASP A 30 -14.04 8.08 0.46
CA ASP A 30 -12.70 7.50 0.55
C ASP A 30 -11.98 7.94 1.84
N PRO A 31 -11.60 7.01 2.73
CA PRO A 31 -11.04 7.35 4.03
C PRO A 31 -9.54 7.67 4.00
N ARG A 32 -8.85 7.54 2.85
CA ARG A 32 -7.38 7.68 2.74
C ARG A 32 -6.87 8.94 3.39
N ARG A 33 -7.54 10.06 3.17
CA ARG A 33 -7.14 11.35 3.72
C ARG A 33 -7.16 11.38 5.25
N GLU A 34 -8.21 10.85 5.87
CA GLU A 34 -8.34 10.79 7.32
C GLU A 34 -7.25 9.93 7.95
N TRP A 35 -7.01 8.73 7.37
CA TRP A 35 -5.98 7.82 7.87
C TRP A 35 -4.57 8.34 7.64
N GLU A 36 -4.32 9.02 6.52
CA GLU A 36 -3.06 9.71 6.27
C GLU A 36 -2.82 10.82 7.28
N ASP A 37 -3.82 11.66 7.57
CA ASP A 37 -3.71 12.74 8.56
C ASP A 37 -3.43 12.17 9.97
N ASP A 38 -3.99 11.00 10.32
CA ASP A 38 -3.70 10.29 11.56
C ASP A 38 -2.21 9.85 11.62
N LEU A 39 -1.68 9.23 10.56
CA LEU A 39 -0.25 8.89 10.47
C LEU A 39 0.64 10.14 10.55
N VAL A 40 0.34 11.16 9.74
CA VAL A 40 1.11 12.41 9.66
C VAL A 40 1.21 13.12 11.01
N SER A 41 0.18 13.04 11.85
CA SER A 41 0.16 13.64 13.19
C SER A 41 1.16 13.01 14.18
N ARG A 42 1.67 11.82 13.88
CA ARG A 42 2.61 11.06 14.71
C ARG A 42 4.07 11.20 14.30
N LEU A 43 4.33 11.90 13.20
CA LEU A 43 5.66 11.98 12.60
C LEU A 43 6.22 13.40 12.71
N GLU A 44 7.52 13.50 12.99
CA GLU A 44 8.26 14.75 12.91
C GLU A 44 8.56 15.13 11.46
N ASP A 45 8.68 16.42 11.15
CA ASP A 45 9.03 16.89 9.82
C ASP A 45 10.40 16.32 9.39
N GLY A 46 10.49 15.88 8.15
CA GLY A 46 11.68 15.23 7.62
C GLY A 46 11.83 13.75 7.96
N ALA A 47 10.86 13.14 8.64
CA ALA A 47 10.82 11.68 8.87
C ALA A 47 10.93 10.91 7.53
N ARG A 48 11.60 9.77 7.55
CA ARG A 48 11.73 8.89 6.38
C ARG A 48 10.49 8.01 6.28
N VAL A 49 9.77 8.12 5.19
CA VAL A 49 8.53 7.37 4.93
C VAL A 49 8.71 6.49 3.70
N LEU A 50 8.42 5.19 3.85
CA LEU A 50 8.34 4.25 2.75
C LEU A 50 6.89 4.11 2.31
N ASP A 51 6.59 4.40 1.04
CA ASP A 51 5.26 4.28 0.45
C ASP A 51 5.23 3.07 -0.50
N LEU A 52 4.58 1.98 -0.07
CA LEU A 52 4.48 0.73 -0.82
C LEU A 52 3.26 0.77 -1.74
N GLY A 53 3.49 0.64 -3.05
CA GLY A 53 2.50 0.79 -4.10
C GLY A 53 2.14 2.25 -4.35
N CYS A 54 3.15 3.12 -4.48
CA CYS A 54 2.99 4.57 -4.64
C CYS A 54 2.31 4.98 -5.97
N GLY A 55 2.16 4.05 -6.92
CA GLY A 55 1.59 4.30 -8.24
C GLY A 55 2.35 5.40 -8.99
N GLY A 56 1.64 6.15 -9.81
CA GLY A 56 2.18 7.28 -10.58
C GLY A 56 2.38 8.58 -9.78
N GLY A 57 2.59 8.47 -8.48
CA GLY A 57 2.65 9.60 -7.56
C GLY A 57 1.25 10.02 -7.12
N SER A 58 0.63 9.19 -6.29
CA SER A 58 -0.72 9.38 -5.78
C SER A 58 -0.87 10.71 -5.01
N PRO A 59 -2.10 11.21 -4.81
CA PRO A 59 -2.33 12.37 -3.94
C PRO A 59 -1.75 12.17 -2.53
N GLU A 60 -1.78 10.94 -2.00
CA GLU A 60 -1.21 10.56 -0.70
C GLU A 60 0.31 10.71 -0.73
N THR A 61 1.00 10.06 -1.67
CA THR A 61 2.46 10.16 -1.85
C THR A 61 2.92 11.62 -1.96
N ARG A 62 2.18 12.43 -2.74
CA ARG A 62 2.47 13.85 -2.93
C ARG A 62 2.35 14.65 -1.62
N ARG A 63 1.34 14.38 -0.81
CA ARG A 63 1.17 15.06 0.49
C ARG A 63 2.24 14.64 1.50
N LEU A 64 2.57 13.36 1.55
CA LEU A 64 3.68 12.86 2.38
C LEU A 64 5.00 13.55 1.99
N ALA A 65 5.31 13.67 0.69
CA ALA A 65 6.54 14.29 0.21
C ALA A 65 6.66 15.79 0.52
N GLN A 66 5.56 16.48 0.85
CA GLN A 66 5.61 17.88 1.29
C GLN A 66 6.24 18.09 2.67
N ARG A 67 6.29 17.05 3.51
CA ARG A 67 6.78 17.13 4.90
C ARG A 67 7.87 16.12 5.20
N PHE A 68 7.95 15.01 4.47
CA PHE A 68 8.76 13.85 4.79
C PHE A 68 9.72 13.50 3.66
N ALA A 69 10.81 12.80 4.01
CA ALA A 69 11.69 12.16 3.04
C ALA A 69 11.03 10.85 2.55
N VAL A 70 10.33 10.90 1.42
CA VAL A 70 9.56 9.77 0.89
C VAL A 70 10.39 8.94 -0.06
N THR A 71 10.37 7.61 0.15
CA THR A 71 10.78 6.60 -0.82
C THR A 71 9.55 5.84 -1.27
N GLY A 72 9.10 6.05 -2.50
CA GLY A 72 7.98 5.32 -3.11
C GLY A 72 8.47 4.06 -3.81
N VAL A 73 7.77 2.95 -3.63
CA VAL A 73 8.03 1.69 -4.34
C VAL A 73 6.80 1.27 -5.11
N ASP A 74 6.96 0.95 -6.38
CA ASP A 74 5.90 0.36 -7.19
C ASP A 74 6.47 -0.70 -8.13
N ILE A 75 5.68 -1.71 -8.45
CA ILE A 75 6.09 -2.81 -9.32
C ILE A 75 6.03 -2.43 -10.80
N SER A 76 5.20 -1.44 -11.17
CA SER A 76 5.01 -0.98 -12.56
C SER A 76 6.07 0.05 -12.94
N PRO A 77 6.93 -0.23 -13.96
CA PRO A 77 7.90 0.74 -14.46
C PRO A 77 7.24 2.05 -14.92
N ARG A 78 6.08 1.97 -15.56
CA ARG A 78 5.36 3.16 -16.06
C ARG A 78 4.83 4.03 -14.93
N GLN A 79 4.34 3.41 -13.84
CA GLN A 79 3.90 4.16 -12.67
C GLN A 79 5.09 4.87 -12.02
N VAL A 80 6.23 4.20 -11.86
CA VAL A 80 7.45 4.79 -11.29
C VAL A 80 7.96 5.96 -12.14
N GLU A 81 7.96 5.86 -13.47
CA GLU A 81 8.35 6.96 -14.35
C GLU A 81 7.43 8.18 -14.17
N ARG A 82 6.11 7.96 -14.08
CA ARG A 82 5.12 9.02 -13.81
C ARG A 82 5.34 9.65 -12.44
N ALA A 83 5.58 8.85 -11.41
CA ALA A 83 5.82 9.32 -10.05
C ALA A 83 7.05 10.24 -9.98
N ARG A 84 8.15 9.88 -10.65
CA ARG A 84 9.37 10.71 -10.74
C ARG A 84 9.12 12.08 -11.38
N VAL A 85 8.25 12.13 -12.38
CA VAL A 85 7.85 13.40 -13.03
C VAL A 85 6.91 14.20 -12.14
N ALA A 86 5.98 13.51 -11.47
CA ALA A 86 4.93 14.14 -10.68
C ALA A 86 5.43 14.69 -9.34
N ILE A 87 6.44 14.05 -8.73
CA ILE A 87 6.95 14.38 -7.38
C ILE A 87 8.48 14.29 -7.40
N PRO A 88 9.17 15.24 -8.03
CA PRO A 88 10.63 15.20 -8.21
C PRO A 88 11.43 15.32 -6.90
N GLU A 89 10.81 15.73 -5.80
CA GLU A 89 11.38 15.80 -4.46
C GLU A 89 11.45 14.48 -3.71
N ALA A 90 10.76 13.43 -4.20
CA ALA A 90 10.75 12.08 -3.59
C ALA A 90 11.63 11.10 -4.38
N GLU A 91 12.08 10.05 -3.73
CA GLU A 91 12.78 8.93 -4.36
C GLU A 91 11.80 7.85 -4.80
N PHE A 92 12.04 7.22 -5.97
CA PHE A 92 11.17 6.16 -6.49
C PHE A 92 11.97 4.96 -6.98
N VAL A 93 11.56 3.76 -6.50
CA VAL A 93 12.17 2.47 -6.83
C VAL A 93 11.14 1.61 -7.56
N CYS A 94 11.52 1.08 -8.72
CA CYS A 94 10.74 0.07 -9.42
C CYS A 94 11.13 -1.32 -8.91
N ALA A 95 10.28 -1.92 -8.09
CA ALA A 95 10.54 -3.24 -7.50
C ALA A 95 9.25 -3.92 -7.02
N ASP A 96 9.29 -5.25 -6.96
CA ASP A 96 8.32 -6.02 -6.19
C ASP A 96 8.69 -5.92 -4.70
N PHE A 97 7.87 -5.19 -3.93
CA PHE A 97 8.12 -5.00 -2.50
C PHE A 97 8.00 -6.30 -1.69
N THR A 98 7.37 -7.35 -2.25
CA THR A 98 7.32 -8.67 -1.60
C THR A 98 8.67 -9.39 -1.62
N GLU A 99 9.60 -8.97 -2.46
CA GLU A 99 10.97 -9.47 -2.53
C GLU A 99 12.03 -8.42 -2.12
N LEU A 100 11.58 -7.19 -1.78
CA LEU A 100 12.48 -6.08 -1.48
C LEU A 100 13.24 -6.31 -0.16
N GLU A 101 14.53 -6.05 -0.18
CA GLU A 101 15.41 -6.06 0.97
C GLU A 101 15.90 -4.65 1.26
N LEU A 102 15.55 -4.12 2.42
CA LEU A 102 15.97 -2.80 2.89
C LEU A 102 16.73 -2.93 4.23
N PRO A 103 17.62 -1.96 4.55
CA PRO A 103 18.28 -1.97 5.84
C PRO A 103 17.27 -1.90 6.99
N ARG A 104 17.59 -2.55 8.10
CA ARG A 104 16.76 -2.48 9.31
C ARG A 104 16.72 -1.07 9.88
N SER A 105 15.61 -0.72 10.51
CA SER A 105 15.41 0.56 11.20
C SER A 105 15.72 1.78 10.31
N SER A 106 15.28 1.74 9.05
CA SER A 106 15.54 2.77 8.05
C SER A 106 14.42 3.80 7.91
N PHE A 107 13.21 3.50 8.41
CA PHE A 107 12.03 4.34 8.22
C PHE A 107 11.30 4.60 9.54
N GLU A 108 10.81 5.81 9.72
CA GLU A 108 9.91 6.19 10.80
C GLU A 108 8.47 5.76 10.52
N ALA A 109 8.11 5.62 9.22
CA ALA A 109 6.81 5.05 8.85
C ALA A 109 6.88 4.26 7.53
N VAL A 110 5.98 3.28 7.43
CA VAL A 110 5.61 2.59 6.18
C VAL A 110 4.13 2.84 5.92
N ALA A 111 3.79 3.35 4.75
CA ALA A 111 2.42 3.53 4.28
C ALA A 111 2.12 2.59 3.10
N SER A 112 0.89 2.09 3.02
CA SER A 112 0.41 1.28 1.89
C SER A 112 -1.09 1.50 1.72
N PHE A 113 -1.47 2.30 0.73
CA PHE A 113 -2.84 2.74 0.50
C PHE A 113 -3.56 1.82 -0.49
N VAL A 114 -4.23 0.76 0.03
CA VAL A 114 -5.02 -0.19 -0.77
C VAL A 114 -4.18 -0.92 -1.83
N VAL A 115 -3.13 -1.60 -1.39
CA VAL A 115 -2.21 -2.35 -2.26
C VAL A 115 -2.07 -3.81 -1.81
N PHE A 116 -2.21 -4.10 -0.52
CA PHE A 116 -2.03 -5.46 0.00
C PHE A 116 -3.08 -6.46 -0.48
N ASN A 117 -4.19 -5.98 -1.06
CA ASN A 117 -5.14 -6.82 -1.78
C ASN A 117 -4.59 -7.42 -3.10
N HIS A 118 -3.42 -6.98 -3.57
CA HIS A 118 -2.69 -7.58 -4.70
C HIS A 118 -1.59 -8.55 -4.25
N VAL A 119 -1.35 -8.69 -2.94
CA VAL A 119 -0.33 -9.58 -2.41
C VAL A 119 -0.91 -10.99 -2.22
N PRO A 120 -0.30 -12.03 -2.80
CA PRO A 120 -0.64 -13.41 -2.51
C PRO A 120 -0.60 -13.69 -1.00
N ARG A 121 -1.59 -14.42 -0.47
CA ARG A 121 -1.75 -14.66 0.97
C ARG A 121 -0.49 -15.17 1.67
N GLU A 122 0.21 -16.11 1.03
CA GLU A 122 1.42 -16.72 1.56
C GLU A 122 2.63 -15.76 1.61
N LEU A 123 2.58 -14.65 0.85
CA LEU A 123 3.62 -13.63 0.86
C LEU A 123 3.33 -12.52 1.87
N LEU A 124 2.10 -12.38 2.36
CA LEU A 124 1.71 -11.29 3.27
C LEU A 124 2.41 -11.41 4.63
N VAL A 125 2.48 -12.61 5.22
CA VAL A 125 3.12 -12.82 6.53
C VAL A 125 4.61 -12.48 6.50
N PRO A 126 5.43 -13.04 5.59
CA PRO A 126 6.84 -12.65 5.50
C PRO A 126 7.02 -11.16 5.16
N LEU A 127 6.12 -10.56 4.39
CA LEU A 127 6.16 -9.12 4.09
C LEU A 127 5.96 -8.28 5.35
N LEU A 128 4.96 -8.57 6.18
CA LEU A 128 4.71 -7.86 7.44
C LEU A 128 5.93 -7.94 8.38
N GLY A 129 6.58 -9.10 8.49
CA GLY A 129 7.81 -9.26 9.26
C GLY A 129 8.98 -8.41 8.72
N ARG A 130 9.12 -8.28 7.39
CA ARG A 130 10.12 -7.39 6.78
C ARG A 130 9.80 -5.93 7.05
N ILE A 131 8.53 -5.52 6.89
CA ILE A 131 8.09 -4.14 7.18
C ILE A 131 8.40 -3.77 8.62
N HIS A 132 8.11 -4.65 9.59
CA HIS A 132 8.49 -4.44 10.99
C HIS A 132 10.01 -4.25 11.14
N GLY A 133 10.80 -5.07 10.44
CA GLY A 133 12.25 -4.94 10.44
C GLY A 133 12.79 -3.65 9.82
N TRP A 134 12.11 -3.06 8.83
CA TRP A 134 12.49 -1.80 8.18
C TRP A 134 12.17 -0.58 9.04
N LEU A 135 11.17 -0.68 9.91
CA LEU A 135 10.78 0.38 10.82
C LEU A 135 11.79 0.55 11.97
N VAL A 136 12.00 1.79 12.41
CA VAL A 136 12.67 2.08 13.66
C VAL A 136 11.82 1.58 14.83
N PRO A 137 12.40 1.28 16.01
CA PRO A 137 11.59 1.00 17.19
C PRO A 137 10.59 2.13 17.47
N GLY A 138 9.31 1.78 17.59
CA GLY A 138 8.23 2.75 17.73
C GLY A 138 7.78 3.41 16.42
N GLY A 139 8.30 2.97 15.26
CA GLY A 139 7.85 3.43 13.94
C GLY A 139 6.44 2.94 13.60
N TRP A 140 5.84 3.51 12.56
CA TRP A 140 4.42 3.34 12.26
C TRP A 140 4.18 2.59 10.95
N LEU A 141 3.22 1.67 10.96
CA LEU A 141 2.62 1.07 9.78
C LEU A 141 1.20 1.61 9.61
N LEU A 142 0.92 2.24 8.47
CA LEU A 142 -0.43 2.51 7.97
C LEU A 142 -0.69 1.62 6.76
N SER A 143 -1.72 0.79 6.80
CA SER A 143 -2.07 -0.01 5.63
C SER A 143 -3.56 -0.30 5.52
N ALA A 144 -4.01 -0.51 4.27
CA ALA A 144 -5.35 -0.99 3.97
C ALA A 144 -5.26 -2.41 3.37
N PHE A 145 -5.97 -3.34 4.01
CA PHE A 145 -6.07 -4.74 3.59
C PHE A 145 -7.41 -5.00 2.92
N GLY A 146 -7.46 -5.92 1.96
CA GLY A 146 -8.73 -6.49 1.53
C GLY A 146 -9.47 -7.10 2.74
N ALA A 147 -10.78 -6.81 2.87
CA ALA A 147 -11.57 -7.19 4.04
C ALA A 147 -12.55 -8.36 3.74
N SER A 148 -12.12 -9.32 2.94
CA SER A 148 -12.92 -10.49 2.54
C SER A 148 -12.05 -11.74 2.45
N ASP A 149 -12.68 -12.90 2.65
CA ASP A 149 -12.02 -14.20 2.46
C ASP A 149 -11.87 -14.51 0.97
N ASN A 150 -10.79 -13.99 0.36
CA ASN A 150 -10.43 -14.23 -1.03
C ASN A 150 -9.06 -14.93 -1.11
N PRO A 151 -9.00 -16.26 -1.32
CA PRO A 151 -7.74 -17.01 -1.36
C PRO A 151 -6.85 -16.66 -2.57
N GLY A 152 -7.42 -16.01 -3.57
CA GLY A 152 -6.77 -15.57 -4.80
C GLY A 152 -7.76 -15.61 -5.97
N TRP A 153 -7.91 -14.50 -6.65
CA TRP A 153 -8.70 -14.36 -7.87
C TRP A 153 -7.88 -13.68 -8.95
N THR A 154 -7.85 -14.24 -10.13
CA THR A 154 -7.26 -13.63 -11.32
C THR A 154 -8.35 -13.44 -12.36
N GLY A 155 -8.45 -12.25 -12.93
CA GLY A 155 -9.46 -11.94 -13.93
C GLY A 155 -9.35 -10.51 -14.42
N GLU A 156 -10.24 -10.12 -15.33
CA GLU A 156 -10.25 -8.79 -15.93
C GLU A 156 -10.84 -7.76 -14.98
N TRP A 157 -10.11 -6.66 -14.79
CA TRP A 157 -10.54 -5.47 -14.08
C TRP A 157 -9.96 -4.22 -14.75
N LEU A 158 -10.78 -3.23 -15.01
CA LEU A 158 -10.43 -1.99 -15.75
C LEU A 158 -9.73 -2.24 -17.09
N GLY A 159 -10.11 -3.33 -17.79
CA GLY A 159 -9.59 -3.69 -19.10
C GLY A 159 -8.23 -4.40 -19.10
N ALA A 160 -7.75 -4.85 -17.92
CA ALA A 160 -6.54 -5.64 -17.80
C ALA A 160 -6.73 -6.85 -16.89
N GLU A 161 -6.01 -7.94 -17.16
CA GLU A 161 -5.97 -9.09 -16.26
C GLU A 161 -5.18 -8.72 -15.00
N THR A 162 -5.76 -8.88 -13.82
CA THR A 162 -5.10 -8.59 -12.55
C THR A 162 -5.37 -9.67 -11.50
N PHE A 163 -4.64 -9.62 -10.39
CA PHE A 163 -4.75 -10.56 -9.27
C PHE A 163 -5.21 -9.84 -8.00
N PHE A 164 -6.16 -10.43 -7.29
CA PHE A 164 -6.61 -9.99 -5.96
C PHE A 164 -6.62 -11.15 -4.98
N ALA A 165 -6.24 -10.86 -3.74
CA ALA A 165 -6.35 -11.76 -2.60
C ALA A 165 -6.70 -10.97 -1.33
N GLY A 166 -7.12 -11.63 -0.28
CA GLY A 166 -7.39 -10.97 1.00
C GLY A 166 -7.84 -11.97 2.05
N PHE A 167 -7.70 -11.59 3.30
CA PHE A 167 -8.20 -12.33 4.44
C PHE A 167 -9.39 -11.61 5.09
N PRO A 168 -10.22 -12.33 5.87
CA PRO A 168 -11.18 -11.68 6.74
C PRO A 168 -10.49 -10.74 7.73
N PRO A 169 -11.17 -9.67 8.21
CA PRO A 169 -10.55 -8.64 9.06
C PRO A 169 -9.89 -9.20 10.33
N GLU A 170 -10.52 -10.17 10.98
CA GLU A 170 -9.97 -10.81 12.20
C GLU A 170 -8.67 -11.57 11.93
N VAL A 171 -8.49 -12.09 10.70
CA VAL A 171 -7.26 -12.75 10.28
C VAL A 171 -6.18 -11.70 10.01
N ASN A 172 -6.49 -10.62 9.28
CA ASN A 172 -5.54 -9.53 9.04
C ASN A 172 -5.00 -8.96 10.36
N SER A 173 -5.89 -8.61 11.31
CA SER A 173 -5.48 -8.08 12.62
C SER A 173 -4.62 -9.06 13.40
N ARG A 174 -4.88 -10.37 13.30
CA ARG A 174 -4.03 -11.40 13.91
C ARG A 174 -2.66 -11.44 13.25
N LEU A 175 -2.57 -11.42 11.92
CA LEU A 175 -1.29 -11.45 11.19
C LEU A 175 -0.42 -10.22 11.50
N VAL A 176 -1.03 -9.04 11.63
CA VAL A 176 -0.34 -7.81 12.04
C VAL A 176 0.26 -7.99 13.44
N ARG A 177 -0.50 -8.53 14.41
CA ARG A 177 0.01 -8.79 15.77
C ARG A 177 1.08 -9.89 15.80
N GLU A 178 0.94 -10.96 15.01
CA GLU A 178 1.93 -12.03 14.87
C GLU A 178 3.26 -11.54 14.28
N ALA A 179 3.20 -10.45 13.48
CA ALA A 179 4.38 -9.73 12.98
C ALA A 179 4.93 -8.69 14.00
N GLU A 180 4.58 -8.82 15.28
CA GLU A 180 5.07 -8.03 16.42
C GLU A 180 4.60 -6.56 16.45
N PHE A 181 3.58 -6.18 15.65
CA PHE A 181 2.98 -4.85 15.73
C PHE A 181 1.95 -4.72 16.86
N THR A 182 1.91 -3.55 17.47
CA THR A 182 0.83 -3.11 18.35
C THR A 182 -0.18 -2.30 17.54
N ILE A 183 -1.41 -2.81 17.39
CA ILE A 183 -2.47 -2.12 16.64
C ILE A 183 -3.05 -1.00 17.50
N GLU A 184 -2.99 0.24 17.00
CA GLU A 184 -3.54 1.43 17.63
C GLU A 184 -4.96 1.76 17.12
N ARG A 185 -5.17 1.57 15.81
CA ARG A 185 -6.48 1.78 15.16
C ARG A 185 -6.72 0.70 14.13
N ASP A 186 -7.93 0.13 14.12
CA ASP A 186 -8.33 -0.98 13.22
C ASP A 186 -9.82 -0.84 12.91
N GLU A 187 -10.15 -0.52 11.65
CA GLU A 187 -11.52 -0.29 11.24
C GLU A 187 -11.77 -0.86 9.84
N VAL A 188 -12.94 -1.47 9.65
CA VAL A 188 -13.43 -1.83 8.32
C VAL A 188 -14.27 -0.67 7.80
N VAL A 189 -13.80 -0.05 6.74
CA VAL A 189 -14.47 1.09 6.09
C VAL A 189 -15.07 0.64 4.77
N VAL A 190 -16.31 1.07 4.53
CA VAL A 190 -17.00 0.89 3.26
C VAL A 190 -17.16 2.27 2.61
N TYR A 191 -16.77 2.38 1.36
CA TYR A 191 -16.91 3.60 0.57
C TYR A 191 -17.30 3.24 -0.88
N GLU A 192 -17.86 4.20 -1.63
CA GLU A 192 -18.35 3.94 -2.97
C GLU A 192 -17.26 4.15 -4.03
N SER A 193 -17.16 3.20 -4.96
CA SER A 193 -16.39 3.31 -6.20
C SER A 193 -17.33 3.36 -7.40
N PRO A 194 -16.86 3.67 -8.61
CA PRO A 194 -17.67 3.58 -9.82
C PRO A 194 -18.27 2.16 -10.08
N ASP A 195 -17.64 1.12 -9.56
CA ASP A 195 -18.06 -0.27 -9.71
C ASP A 195 -18.95 -0.77 -8.55
N GLY A 196 -19.20 0.08 -7.55
CA GLY A 196 -20.00 -0.25 -6.36
C GLY A 196 -19.21 -0.11 -5.06
N PRO A 197 -19.75 -0.64 -3.95
CA PRO A 197 -19.13 -0.47 -2.64
C PRO A 197 -17.82 -1.26 -2.52
N GLU A 198 -16.77 -0.55 -2.14
CA GLU A 198 -15.48 -1.10 -1.77
C GLU A 198 -15.41 -1.29 -0.26
N ARG A 199 -14.76 -2.37 0.17
CA ARG A 199 -14.63 -2.70 1.59
C ARG A 199 -13.20 -3.07 1.93
N PHE A 200 -12.55 -2.20 2.71
CA PHE A 200 -11.17 -2.41 3.17
C PHE A 200 -11.06 -2.27 4.68
N GLN A 201 -10.15 -3.05 5.25
CA GLN A 201 -9.74 -2.90 6.64
C GLN A 201 -8.51 -1.99 6.69
N TRP A 202 -8.65 -0.89 7.38
CA TRP A 202 -7.59 0.08 7.63
C TRP A 202 -6.96 -0.17 8.98
N VAL A 203 -5.65 -0.24 9.02
CA VAL A 203 -4.88 -0.52 10.22
C VAL A 203 -3.77 0.51 10.37
N LEU A 204 -3.70 1.14 11.55
CA LEU A 204 -2.57 1.92 12.01
C LEU A 204 -1.95 1.18 13.21
N ALA A 205 -0.66 0.84 13.09
CA ALA A 205 0.02 0.02 14.08
C ALA A 205 1.46 0.49 14.32
N GLN A 206 2.00 0.20 15.49
CA GLN A 206 3.35 0.59 15.90
C GLN A 206 4.27 -0.63 16.02
N ALA A 207 5.53 -0.49 15.57
CA ALA A 207 6.59 -1.50 15.65
C ALA A 207 7.36 -1.45 16.96
#